data_801ef16e538b4870856d09b464eb7523
#
_entry.id   801ef16e538b4870856d09b464eb7523
#
_cell.length_a   1.000
_cell.length_b   1.000
_cell.length_c   1.000
_cell.angle_alpha   90.00
_cell.angle_beta   90.00
_cell.angle_gamma   90.00
#
_symmetry.space_group_name_H-M   'P 1'
#
loop_
_entity.id
_entity.type
_entity.pdbx_description
1 polymer ?
#
loop_
_entity_poly.entity_id
_entity_poly.type
_entity_poly.pdbx_seq_one_letter_code
_entity_poly.pdbx_strand_id
1 'polypeptide(L)'
;MKKLLTIVMALAFAIQLSAQTLTTVVGDSTATTSAREIPAYVYYNHSYSQSVYTASELGFSGEIKGIGYYHSSTQQTFNSGTWKIYMKEVSESEPTSFLPTDGFVEVYSGAVTLPQETGCVMLNLTTPFTYSGGANLAVVVVRDGDYDNHHYFVTTSGNALLYYDDYDAVSITAPPTYGSGYSRAVTKFEYEVPEGFCFPVSNLVASDILQNSASISWTADETATNFGVAYKKLSEEEWTVATENTTSLYWSLAGLDSYTEYQAKVWSICPEDNSMDKIVNFMTLPTADNFIS
;
A
#
# COMPACT_ATOMS: atom_id res chain seq x y z
N MET A 1 47.62 -48.54 27.57
CA MET A 1 46.79 -48.15 26.41
C MET A 1 45.79 -47.09 26.84
N LYS A 2 46.10 -45.83 26.63
CA LYS A 2 45.17 -44.68 26.96
C LYS A 2 44.26 -44.43 25.78
N LYS A 3 42.96 -44.61 25.97
CA LYS A 3 41.96 -44.26 24.95
C LYS A 3 41.74 -42.73 24.98
N LEU A 4 42.12 -42.08 23.90
CA LEU A 4 41.88 -40.66 23.67
C LEU A 4 40.42 -40.49 23.20
N LEU A 5 39.59 -39.88 24.06
CA LEU A 5 38.21 -39.57 23.73
C LEU A 5 38.18 -38.21 23.03
N THR A 6 37.98 -38.19 21.72
CA THR A 6 37.85 -36.97 20.92
C THR A 6 36.40 -36.50 21.04
N ILE A 7 36.17 -35.41 21.79
CA ILE A 7 34.87 -34.73 21.84
C ILE A 7 34.81 -33.83 20.60
N VAL A 8 33.96 -34.19 19.64
CA VAL A 8 33.59 -33.30 18.51
C VAL A 8 32.54 -32.34 19.03
N MET A 9 32.94 -31.11 19.27
CA MET A 9 32.05 -30.03 19.63
C MET A 9 31.43 -29.52 18.32
N ALA A 10 30.18 -29.92 18.05
CA ALA A 10 29.38 -29.35 16.94
C ALA A 10 29.01 -27.92 17.32
N LEU A 11 29.65 -26.92 16.72
CA LEU A 11 29.24 -25.54 16.79
C LEU A 11 27.95 -25.42 15.94
N ALA A 12 26.78 -25.39 16.58
CA ALA A 12 25.55 -24.97 15.93
C ALA A 12 25.65 -23.45 15.72
N PHE A 13 25.97 -23.02 14.51
CA PHE A 13 25.75 -21.65 14.10
C PHE A 13 24.21 -21.44 14.05
N ALA A 14 23.68 -20.78 15.05
CA ALA A 14 22.35 -20.21 14.95
C ALA A 14 22.45 -19.08 13.93
N ILE A 15 22.00 -19.34 12.70
CA ILE A 15 21.74 -18.29 11.72
C ILE A 15 20.63 -17.45 12.34
N GLN A 16 20.95 -16.23 12.77
CA GLN A 16 19.94 -15.26 13.16
C GLN A 16 19.29 -14.79 11.85
N LEU A 17 18.11 -15.30 11.58
CA LEU A 17 17.25 -14.74 10.54
C LEU A 17 16.92 -13.29 10.96
N SER A 18 17.41 -12.33 10.21
CA SER A 18 17.14 -10.91 10.41
C SER A 18 15.98 -10.53 9.51
N ALA A 19 14.91 -10.05 10.11
CA ALA A 19 13.83 -9.42 9.34
C ALA A 19 14.38 -8.18 8.62
N GLN A 20 13.93 -7.95 7.39
CA GLN A 20 14.30 -6.79 6.61
C GLN A 20 13.23 -5.70 6.75
N THR A 21 13.65 -4.49 7.16
CA THR A 21 12.77 -3.32 7.20
C THR A 21 12.72 -2.65 5.83
N LEU A 22 11.52 -2.44 5.33
CA LEU A 22 11.24 -1.86 4.02
C LEU A 22 10.24 -0.73 4.13
N THR A 23 10.08 0.02 3.03
CA THR A 23 9.10 1.11 2.98
C THR A 23 8.38 1.14 1.64
N THR A 24 7.08 1.45 1.69
CA THR A 24 6.26 1.76 0.51
C THR A 24 5.63 3.14 0.69
N VAL A 25 5.59 3.94 -0.38
CA VAL A 25 4.90 5.24 -0.41
C VAL A 25 3.72 5.15 -1.36
N VAL A 26 2.52 5.43 -0.84
CA VAL A 26 1.31 5.55 -1.66
C VAL A 26 1.08 7.02 -1.99
N GLY A 27 1.15 7.34 -3.28
CA GLY A 27 1.10 8.68 -3.83
C GLY A 27 2.46 9.26 -4.19
N ASP A 28 2.47 10.47 -4.74
CA ASP A 28 3.69 11.19 -5.12
C ASP A 28 4.14 12.11 -3.97
N SER A 29 5.19 11.73 -3.27
CA SER A 29 5.76 12.50 -2.15
C SER A 29 6.40 13.85 -2.59
N THR A 30 6.58 14.05 -3.89
CA THR A 30 7.12 15.28 -4.47
C THR A 30 6.02 16.23 -4.99
N ALA A 31 4.76 15.78 -4.92
CA ALA A 31 3.62 16.58 -5.35
C ALA A 31 3.51 17.88 -4.54
N THR A 32 3.04 18.93 -5.20
CA THR A 32 2.82 20.24 -4.59
C THR A 32 1.39 20.45 -4.11
N THR A 33 0.47 19.54 -4.49
CA THR A 33 -0.91 19.57 -4.03
C THR A 33 -0.97 19.17 -2.57
N SER A 34 -1.56 20.02 -1.74
CA SER A 34 -1.68 19.78 -0.31
C SER A 34 -3.04 20.22 0.23
N ALA A 35 -3.48 19.59 1.30
CA ALA A 35 -4.73 19.89 1.99
C ALA A 35 -4.53 19.83 3.51
N ARG A 36 -5.41 20.46 4.25
CA ARG A 36 -5.37 20.48 5.73
C ARG A 36 -6.13 19.33 6.35
N GLU A 37 -7.05 18.76 5.57
CA GLU A 37 -8.13 17.94 6.08
C GLU A 37 -7.66 16.53 6.47
N ILE A 38 -6.76 15.94 5.70
CA ILE A 38 -6.35 14.53 5.82
C ILE A 38 -4.83 14.43 6.03
N PRO A 39 -4.34 13.60 6.95
CA PRO A 39 -5.01 12.52 7.69
C PRO A 39 -5.72 13.00 8.97
N ALA A 40 -5.44 14.21 9.42
CA ALA A 40 -5.99 14.78 10.64
C ALA A 40 -6.24 16.27 10.42
N TYR A 41 -7.48 16.72 10.60
CA TYR A 41 -7.86 18.10 10.33
C TYR A 41 -7.52 18.99 11.51
N VAL A 42 -6.33 19.59 11.46
CA VAL A 42 -5.80 20.43 12.53
C VAL A 42 -6.51 21.78 12.69
N TYR A 43 -7.39 22.15 11.76
CA TYR A 43 -8.22 23.36 11.86
C TYR A 43 -9.38 23.23 12.85
N TYR A 44 -9.71 22.03 13.32
CA TYR A 44 -10.72 21.73 14.32
C TYR A 44 -10.10 20.95 15.47
N ASN A 45 -10.68 21.05 16.66
CA ASN A 45 -10.14 20.39 17.85
C ASN A 45 -10.21 18.86 17.74
N HIS A 46 -11.26 18.35 17.10
CA HIS A 46 -11.49 16.92 16.94
C HIS A 46 -11.65 16.57 15.46
N SER A 47 -11.01 15.50 15.04
CA SER A 47 -11.25 14.95 13.70
C SER A 47 -11.19 13.42 13.69
N TYR A 48 -11.97 12.82 12.80
CA TYR A 48 -12.00 11.39 12.51
C TYR A 48 -11.89 11.22 11.01
N SER A 49 -10.79 10.66 10.54
CA SER A 49 -10.61 10.37 9.13
C SER A 49 -10.48 8.87 8.89
N GLN A 50 -10.87 8.43 7.70
CA GLN A 50 -10.72 7.06 7.24
C GLN A 50 -10.24 7.06 5.80
N SER A 51 -9.12 6.40 5.57
CA SER A 51 -8.57 6.16 4.23
C SER A 51 -8.51 4.66 3.96
N VAL A 52 -8.72 4.25 2.71
CA VAL A 52 -8.53 2.87 2.27
C VAL A 52 -7.43 2.84 1.22
N TYR A 53 -6.48 1.94 1.38
CA TYR A 53 -5.37 1.68 0.48
C TYR A 53 -5.58 0.30 -0.14
N THR A 54 -5.59 0.22 -1.46
CA THR A 54 -5.78 -1.06 -2.14
C THR A 54 -4.55 -1.95 -2.01
N ALA A 55 -4.73 -3.26 -2.04
CA ALA A 55 -3.63 -4.22 -2.02
C ALA A 55 -2.63 -3.97 -3.15
N SER A 56 -3.12 -3.54 -4.33
CA SER A 56 -2.26 -3.20 -5.48
C SER A 56 -1.42 -1.95 -5.26
N GLU A 57 -1.94 -0.92 -4.54
CA GLU A 57 -1.18 0.28 -4.19
C GLU A 57 -0.11 -0.02 -3.14
N LEU A 58 -0.44 -0.82 -2.15
CA LEU A 58 0.49 -1.21 -1.08
C LEU A 58 1.59 -2.10 -1.62
N GLY A 59 1.23 -3.17 -2.30
CA GLY A 59 2.15 -4.05 -3.02
C GLY A 59 3.15 -4.79 -2.13
N PHE A 60 2.83 -4.96 -0.85
CA PHE A 60 3.63 -5.73 0.10
C PHE A 60 2.72 -6.58 1.00
N SER A 61 3.33 -7.49 1.73
CA SER A 61 2.79 -8.12 2.93
C SER A 61 3.85 -8.09 4.02
N GLY A 62 3.47 -8.28 5.27
CA GLY A 62 4.41 -8.26 6.38
C GLY A 62 3.88 -7.53 7.60
N GLU A 63 4.75 -7.26 8.54
CA GLU A 63 4.40 -6.60 9.78
C GLU A 63 4.65 -5.09 9.68
N ILE A 64 3.58 -4.28 9.58
CA ILE A 64 3.67 -2.81 9.54
C ILE A 64 4.16 -2.34 10.90
N LYS A 65 5.27 -1.59 10.92
CA LYS A 65 5.93 -1.03 12.11
C LYS A 65 5.78 0.48 12.21
N GLY A 66 5.52 1.14 11.08
CA GLY A 66 5.40 2.58 11.03
C GLY A 66 4.44 3.06 9.95
N ILE A 67 3.82 4.21 10.21
CA ILE A 67 3.04 4.96 9.23
C ILE A 67 3.50 6.41 9.24
N GLY A 68 3.64 7.00 8.07
CA GLY A 68 4.07 8.37 7.94
C GLY A 68 3.23 9.14 6.95
N TYR A 69 3.09 10.43 7.19
CA TYR A 69 2.34 11.33 6.32
C TYR A 69 3.26 12.46 5.84
N TYR A 70 3.25 12.71 4.54
CA TYR A 70 4.03 13.78 3.95
C TYR A 70 3.36 15.12 4.22
N HIS A 71 4.12 16.00 4.79
CA HIS A 71 3.70 17.30 5.30
C HIS A 71 4.43 18.38 4.50
N SER A 72 3.70 19.42 4.07
CA SER A 72 4.29 20.57 3.41
C SER A 72 4.81 21.57 4.46
N SER A 73 5.78 22.40 4.07
CA SER A 73 6.38 23.37 4.97
C SER A 73 5.37 24.35 5.53
N THR A 74 5.62 24.81 6.75
CA THR A 74 4.76 25.73 7.48
C THR A 74 5.58 26.83 8.13
N GLN A 75 4.89 27.70 8.86
CA GLN A 75 5.55 28.83 9.53
C GLN A 75 6.13 28.46 10.88
N GLN A 76 5.72 27.35 11.48
CA GLN A 76 6.12 26.96 12.84
C GLN A 76 5.94 25.45 13.09
N THR A 77 6.64 24.94 14.09
CA THR A 77 6.37 23.62 14.66
C THR A 77 5.10 23.69 15.49
N PHE A 78 4.23 22.69 15.36
CA PHE A 78 2.94 22.64 16.04
C PHE A 78 2.72 21.30 16.76
N ASN A 79 2.28 21.37 18.02
CA ASN A 79 1.78 20.19 18.74
C ASN A 79 0.35 19.91 18.32
N SER A 80 0.19 18.91 17.46
CA SER A 80 -1.11 18.51 16.89
C SER A 80 -2.03 17.78 17.88
N GLY A 81 -1.64 17.65 19.15
CA GLY A 81 -2.40 16.91 20.14
C GLY A 81 -2.18 15.40 20.08
N THR A 82 -3.16 14.64 20.53
CA THR A 82 -3.13 13.18 20.56
C THR A 82 -3.75 12.61 19.31
N TRP A 83 -3.01 11.73 18.65
CA TRP A 83 -3.52 10.92 17.55
C TRP A 83 -3.68 9.47 18.01
N LYS A 84 -4.78 8.86 17.60
CA LYS A 84 -4.98 7.40 17.67
C LYS A 84 -5.17 6.90 16.27
N ILE A 85 -4.41 5.84 15.92
CA ILE A 85 -4.47 5.24 14.58
C ILE A 85 -4.92 3.81 14.73
N TYR A 86 -5.85 3.42 13.87
CA TYR A 86 -6.41 2.08 13.82
C TYR A 86 -6.28 1.52 12.41
N MET A 87 -6.00 0.22 12.32
CA MET A 87 -5.87 -0.50 11.04
C MET A 87 -6.76 -1.73 11.00
N LYS A 88 -7.26 -2.05 9.79
CA LYS A 88 -8.08 -3.23 9.52
C LYS A 88 -7.97 -3.62 8.06
N GLU A 89 -7.83 -4.91 7.78
CA GLU A 89 -7.99 -5.43 6.42
C GLU A 89 -9.47 -5.46 6.03
N VAL A 90 -9.77 -5.01 4.80
CA VAL A 90 -11.14 -4.82 4.29
C VAL A 90 -11.24 -5.26 2.82
N SER A 91 -12.46 -5.52 2.36
CA SER A 91 -12.76 -5.79 0.94
C SER A 91 -13.03 -4.51 0.14
N GLU A 92 -13.48 -3.46 0.81
CA GLU A 92 -13.84 -2.19 0.21
C GLU A 92 -12.59 -1.47 -0.33
N SER A 93 -12.70 -0.92 -1.53
CA SER A 93 -11.63 -0.10 -2.14
C SER A 93 -11.93 1.41 -2.05
N GLU A 94 -13.20 1.79 -2.16
CA GLU A 94 -13.65 3.19 -2.13
C GLU A 94 -14.93 3.34 -1.28
N PRO A 95 -14.80 3.41 0.05
CA PRO A 95 -15.96 3.53 0.92
C PRO A 95 -16.63 4.90 0.75
N THR A 96 -17.95 4.91 0.63
CA THR A 96 -18.80 6.12 0.58
C THR A 96 -19.34 6.51 1.96
N SER A 97 -19.15 5.69 2.97
CA SER A 97 -19.46 5.91 4.38
C SER A 97 -18.37 5.29 5.25
N PHE A 98 -18.29 5.73 6.51
CA PHE A 98 -17.36 5.11 7.45
C PHE A 98 -17.65 3.62 7.61
N LEU A 99 -16.59 2.82 7.56
CA LEU A 99 -16.68 1.37 7.72
C LEU A 99 -17.05 1.02 9.17
N PRO A 100 -17.72 -0.13 9.40
CA PRO A 100 -17.96 -0.62 10.73
C PRO A 100 -16.67 -0.75 11.54
N THR A 101 -16.70 -0.28 12.79
CA THR A 101 -15.51 -0.16 13.64
C THR A 101 -15.04 -1.47 14.23
N ASP A 102 -15.88 -2.51 14.19
CA ASP A 102 -15.54 -3.85 14.66
C ASP A 102 -14.34 -4.42 13.89
N GLY A 103 -13.38 -4.98 14.61
CA GLY A 103 -12.16 -5.56 14.05
C GLY A 103 -11.02 -4.57 13.72
N PHE A 104 -11.19 -3.27 13.95
CA PHE A 104 -10.05 -2.35 13.91
C PHE A 104 -9.12 -2.56 15.10
N VAL A 105 -7.82 -2.60 14.85
CA VAL A 105 -6.76 -2.71 15.84
C VAL A 105 -6.16 -1.33 16.08
N GLU A 106 -6.07 -0.87 17.34
CA GLU A 106 -5.32 0.33 17.70
C GLU A 106 -3.82 0.04 17.56
N VAL A 107 -3.18 0.74 16.62
CA VAL A 107 -1.77 0.55 16.29
C VAL A 107 -0.89 1.68 16.82
N TYR A 108 -1.48 2.84 17.08
CA TYR A 108 -0.77 4.00 17.62
C TYR A 108 -1.68 4.82 18.53
N SER A 109 -1.14 5.30 19.64
CA SER A 109 -1.78 6.30 20.50
C SER A 109 -0.70 7.17 21.13
N GLY A 110 -0.68 8.47 20.79
CA GLY A 110 0.35 9.37 21.32
C GLY A 110 0.24 10.80 20.80
N ALA A 111 1.02 11.69 21.40
CA ALA A 111 1.14 13.05 20.94
C ALA A 111 1.91 13.12 19.62
N VAL A 112 1.43 13.96 18.69
CA VAL A 112 2.06 14.18 17.39
C VAL A 112 2.47 15.64 17.25
N THR A 113 3.74 15.84 16.95
CA THR A 113 4.29 17.15 16.61
C THR A 113 4.52 17.24 15.11
N LEU A 114 3.92 18.25 14.49
CA LEU A 114 4.13 18.55 13.07
C LEU A 114 5.30 19.55 12.96
N PRO A 115 6.36 19.21 12.22
CA PRO A 115 7.54 20.06 12.11
C PRO A 115 7.27 21.27 11.19
N GLN A 116 8.18 22.24 11.23
CA GLN A 116 8.16 23.39 10.34
C GLN A 116 8.59 23.01 8.92
N GLU A 117 9.56 22.11 8.80
CA GLU A 117 10.16 21.71 7.53
C GLU A 117 9.26 20.72 6.79
N THR A 118 9.29 20.79 5.46
CA THR A 118 8.66 19.79 4.59
C THR A 118 9.29 18.40 4.81
N GLY A 119 8.48 17.37 4.85
CA GLY A 119 8.96 16.00 4.99
C GLY A 119 7.89 15.01 5.41
N CYS A 120 8.34 13.83 5.73
CA CYS A 120 7.47 12.77 6.24
C CYS A 120 7.46 12.77 7.76
N VAL A 121 6.29 12.95 8.36
CA VAL A 121 6.08 12.78 9.80
C VAL A 121 5.84 11.30 10.06
N MET A 122 6.90 10.56 10.44
CA MET A 122 6.82 9.14 10.75
C MET A 122 6.35 8.89 12.17
N LEU A 123 5.40 7.98 12.33
CA LEU A 123 4.85 7.49 13.59
C LEU A 123 5.18 6.01 13.72
N ASN A 124 6.05 5.67 14.68
CA ASN A 124 6.34 4.27 14.99
C ASN A 124 5.14 3.67 15.72
N LEU A 125 4.62 2.57 15.21
CA LEU A 125 3.45 1.91 15.79
C LEU A 125 3.80 1.34 17.17
N THR A 126 2.91 1.56 18.14
CA THR A 126 3.03 0.95 19.48
C THR A 126 2.61 -0.51 19.46
N THR A 127 1.72 -0.88 18.54
CA THR A 127 1.31 -2.25 18.24
C THR A 127 1.49 -2.49 16.75
N PRO A 128 2.46 -3.32 16.34
CA PRO A 128 2.63 -3.67 14.94
C PRO A 128 1.37 -4.30 14.35
N PHE A 129 1.13 -4.11 13.05
CA PHE A 129 -0.03 -4.65 12.35
C PHE A 129 0.41 -5.66 11.30
N THR A 130 -0.01 -6.92 11.45
CA THR A 130 0.23 -7.95 10.43
C THR A 130 -0.70 -7.73 9.26
N TYR A 131 -0.12 -7.39 8.10
CA TYR A 131 -0.84 -7.18 6.85
C TYR A 131 -0.59 -8.36 5.90
N SER A 132 -1.70 -9.02 5.45
CA SER A 132 -1.63 -10.23 4.61
C SER A 132 -1.18 -9.95 3.17
N GLY A 133 -1.37 -8.71 2.69
CA GLY A 133 -1.08 -8.31 1.32
C GLY A 133 -2.19 -8.62 0.31
N GLY A 134 -3.15 -9.46 0.66
CA GLY A 134 -4.24 -9.88 -0.24
C GLY A 134 -5.50 -9.03 -0.17
N ALA A 135 -5.70 -8.31 0.92
CA ALA A 135 -6.85 -7.44 1.17
C ALA A 135 -6.47 -5.96 1.09
N ASN A 136 -7.45 -5.07 0.96
CA ASN A 136 -7.24 -3.64 1.12
C ASN A 136 -7.03 -3.30 2.60
N LEU A 137 -6.33 -2.20 2.88
CA LEU A 137 -6.05 -1.73 4.23
C LEU A 137 -6.84 -0.45 4.53
N ALA A 138 -7.76 -0.51 5.47
CA ALA A 138 -8.41 0.67 6.03
C ALA A 138 -7.58 1.21 7.19
N VAL A 139 -7.34 2.52 7.17
CA VAL A 139 -6.64 3.26 8.22
C VAL A 139 -7.57 4.36 8.73
N VAL A 140 -7.83 4.35 10.04
CA VAL A 140 -8.58 5.40 10.73
C VAL A 140 -7.61 6.21 11.57
N VAL A 141 -7.70 7.54 11.46
CA VAL A 141 -6.98 8.48 12.33
C VAL A 141 -8.00 9.29 13.12
N VAL A 142 -7.91 9.21 14.44
CA VAL A 142 -8.67 10.02 15.37
C VAL A 142 -7.73 11.02 16.01
N ARG A 143 -8.03 12.29 15.89
CA ARG A 143 -7.22 13.37 16.47
C ARG A 143 -8.03 14.14 17.51
N ASP A 144 -7.36 14.46 18.60
CA ASP A 144 -7.82 15.35 19.66
C ASP A 144 -6.69 16.33 20.04
N GLY A 145 -6.89 17.62 19.84
CA GLY A 145 -5.87 18.63 20.08
C GLY A 145 -6.30 20.05 19.73
N ASP A 146 -5.41 20.99 19.95
CA ASP A 146 -5.67 22.40 19.71
C ASP A 146 -5.76 22.75 18.22
N TYR A 147 -6.35 23.88 17.94
CA TYR A 147 -6.52 24.47 16.61
C TYR A 147 -5.20 24.96 16.02
N ASP A 148 -5.00 24.71 14.72
CA ASP A 148 -3.98 25.34 13.89
C ASP A 148 -4.44 25.51 12.43
N ASN A 149 -4.02 26.58 11.77
CA ASN A 149 -4.39 26.85 10.37
C ASN A 149 -3.20 26.89 9.41
N HIS A 150 -2.02 26.49 9.85
CA HIS A 150 -0.78 26.62 9.08
C HIS A 150 -0.23 25.30 8.53
N HIS A 151 -0.78 24.16 8.96
CA HIS A 151 -0.26 22.84 8.60
C HIS A 151 -1.09 22.19 7.50
N TYR A 152 -0.37 21.63 6.50
CA TYR A 152 -0.93 21.00 5.32
C TYR A 152 -0.20 19.70 5.05
N PHE A 153 -0.93 18.71 4.56
CA PHE A 153 -0.37 17.43 4.13
C PHE A 153 -0.42 17.31 2.62
N VAL A 154 0.61 16.72 2.03
CA VAL A 154 0.65 16.43 0.60
C VAL A 154 -0.43 15.38 0.28
N THR A 155 -1.21 15.62 -0.77
CA THR A 155 -2.34 14.77 -1.13
C THR A 155 -2.13 14.02 -2.45
N THR A 156 -2.78 12.87 -2.56
CA THR A 156 -2.81 12.01 -3.73
C THR A 156 -4.25 11.65 -4.10
N SER A 157 -4.45 11.05 -5.26
CA SER A 157 -5.73 10.48 -5.67
C SER A 157 -6.22 9.41 -4.68
N GLY A 158 -7.51 9.12 -4.74
CA GLY A 158 -8.21 8.19 -3.85
C GLY A 158 -9.07 8.92 -2.83
N ASN A 159 -10.03 8.20 -2.28
CA ASN A 159 -11.02 8.77 -1.39
C ASN A 159 -10.64 8.54 0.08
N ALA A 160 -10.73 9.62 0.85
CA ALA A 160 -10.77 9.57 2.31
C ALA A 160 -12.07 10.19 2.79
N LEU A 161 -12.59 9.69 3.89
CA LEU A 161 -13.75 10.27 4.58
C LEU A 161 -13.27 11.02 5.80
N LEU A 162 -13.88 12.18 6.06
CA LEU A 162 -13.53 13.02 7.18
C LEU A 162 -14.78 13.54 7.88
N TYR A 163 -14.77 13.47 9.21
CA TYR A 163 -15.62 14.21 10.13
C TYR A 163 -14.74 15.08 11.03
N TYR A 164 -15.23 16.25 11.42
CA TYR A 164 -14.54 17.17 12.34
C TYR A 164 -15.53 17.97 13.17
N ASP A 165 -15.11 18.35 14.37
CA ASP A 165 -15.89 19.13 15.31
C ASP A 165 -14.98 19.91 16.28
N ASP A 166 -15.48 21.03 16.84
CA ASP A 166 -14.76 21.81 17.85
C ASP A 166 -15.16 21.47 19.29
N TYR A 167 -16.29 20.81 19.47
CA TYR A 167 -16.90 20.61 20.80
C TYR A 167 -17.03 19.15 21.17
N ASP A 168 -17.42 18.30 20.20
CA ASP A 168 -17.74 16.91 20.45
C ASP A 168 -16.55 16.00 20.08
N ALA A 169 -15.94 15.40 21.09
CA ALA A 169 -14.88 14.43 20.88
C ALA A 169 -15.41 13.18 20.13
N VAL A 170 -14.63 12.73 19.15
CA VAL A 170 -14.91 11.54 18.37
C VAL A 170 -13.99 10.39 18.76
N SER A 171 -14.43 9.15 18.55
CA SER A 171 -13.63 7.98 18.85
C SER A 171 -14.01 6.79 17.98
N ILE A 172 -13.16 5.76 17.95
CA ILE A 172 -13.47 4.52 17.25
C ILE A 172 -14.68 3.79 17.85
N THR A 173 -14.96 3.93 19.14
CA THR A 173 -16.12 3.32 19.83
C THR A 173 -17.41 4.11 19.70
N ALA A 174 -17.32 5.38 19.28
CA ALA A 174 -18.43 6.26 18.95
C ALA A 174 -18.11 7.00 17.64
N PRO A 175 -18.09 6.29 16.51
CA PRO A 175 -17.71 6.86 15.24
C PRO A 175 -18.79 7.82 14.76
N PRO A 176 -18.42 8.84 13.96
CA PRO A 176 -19.39 9.71 13.35
C PRO A 176 -20.29 8.94 12.36
N THR A 177 -21.52 9.37 12.19
CA THR A 177 -22.49 8.72 11.31
C THR A 177 -22.39 9.18 9.85
N TYR A 178 -21.67 10.25 9.59
CA TYR A 178 -21.43 10.79 8.26
C TYR A 178 -20.03 11.39 8.15
N GLY A 179 -19.51 11.47 6.92
CA GLY A 179 -18.27 12.13 6.60
C GLY A 179 -18.31 12.72 5.19
N SER A 180 -17.48 13.72 4.95
CA SER A 180 -17.26 14.30 3.62
C SER A 180 -16.07 13.63 2.96
N GLY A 181 -16.14 13.49 1.61
CA GLY A 181 -15.07 12.92 0.81
C GLY A 181 -13.94 13.92 0.55
N TYR A 182 -12.71 13.45 0.68
CA TYR A 182 -11.47 14.22 0.43
C TYR A 182 -10.45 13.36 -0.31
N SER A 183 -9.44 14.01 -0.90
CA SER A 183 -8.24 13.33 -1.39
C SER A 183 -7.43 12.75 -0.22
N ARG A 184 -6.82 11.58 -0.40
CA ARG A 184 -5.99 10.95 0.64
C ARG A 184 -4.68 11.72 0.84
N ALA A 185 -4.11 11.65 2.03
CA ALA A 185 -2.72 12.07 2.25
C ALA A 185 -1.75 11.10 1.56
N VAL A 186 -0.66 11.63 1.04
CA VAL A 186 0.49 10.80 0.62
C VAL A 186 1.05 10.13 1.86
N THR A 187 1.04 8.80 1.85
CA THR A 187 1.30 7.99 3.03
C THR A 187 2.47 7.06 2.80
N LYS A 188 3.36 6.99 3.79
CA LYS A 188 4.49 6.05 3.84
C LYS A 188 4.19 4.95 4.85
N PHE A 189 4.35 3.71 4.45
CA PHE A 189 4.33 2.56 5.33
C PHE A 189 5.76 2.04 5.52
N GLU A 190 6.14 1.77 6.77
CA GLU A 190 7.35 1.04 7.13
C GLU A 190 6.93 -0.33 7.65
N TYR A 191 7.53 -1.39 7.10
CA TYR A 191 7.15 -2.76 7.41
C TYR A 191 8.35 -3.70 7.42
N GLU A 192 8.21 -4.80 8.13
CA GLU A 192 9.19 -5.88 8.19
C GLU A 192 8.69 -7.11 7.43
N VAL A 193 9.59 -7.72 6.68
CA VAL A 193 9.37 -8.99 6.00
C VAL A 193 10.35 -10.04 6.50
N PRO A 194 9.96 -11.33 6.54
CA PRO A 194 10.88 -12.40 6.90
C PRO A 194 12.02 -12.50 5.88
N GLU A 195 13.16 -13.04 6.30
CA GLU A 195 14.25 -13.39 5.39
C GLU A 195 13.75 -14.40 4.35
N GLY A 196 14.20 -14.22 3.10
CA GLY A 196 13.75 -15.06 1.97
C GLY A 196 12.35 -14.69 1.43
N PHE A 197 11.79 -13.57 1.87
CA PHE A 197 10.53 -13.08 1.32
C PHE A 197 10.61 -12.91 -0.20
N CYS A 198 9.60 -13.43 -0.90
CA CYS A 198 9.52 -13.34 -2.35
C CYS A 198 8.88 -12.02 -2.76
N PHE A 199 9.71 -11.08 -3.21
CA PHE A 199 9.23 -9.76 -3.61
C PHE A 199 8.48 -9.80 -4.95
N PRO A 200 7.34 -9.11 -5.05
CA PRO A 200 6.65 -8.96 -6.32
C PRO A 200 7.48 -8.08 -7.28
N VAL A 201 7.22 -8.25 -8.58
CA VAL A 201 7.81 -7.38 -9.60
C VAL A 201 7.39 -5.93 -9.39
N SER A 202 8.22 -4.99 -9.87
CA SER A 202 7.93 -3.55 -9.87
C SER A 202 7.87 -3.01 -11.30
N ASN A 203 7.39 -1.77 -11.47
CA ASN A 203 7.32 -1.07 -12.76
C ASN A 203 6.64 -1.91 -13.86
N LEU A 204 5.55 -2.62 -13.52
CA LEU A 204 4.79 -3.42 -14.48
C LEU A 204 4.06 -2.50 -15.46
N VAL A 205 4.38 -2.63 -16.75
CA VAL A 205 3.86 -1.76 -17.81
C VAL A 205 3.39 -2.60 -19.00
N ALA A 206 2.27 -2.21 -19.60
CA ALA A 206 1.84 -2.65 -20.92
C ALA A 206 2.26 -1.62 -21.96
N SER A 207 2.95 -2.07 -23.02
CA SER A 207 3.46 -1.24 -24.13
C SER A 207 3.24 -1.94 -25.47
N ASP A 208 3.62 -1.30 -26.57
CA ASP A 208 3.50 -1.81 -27.92
C ASP A 208 2.13 -2.44 -28.18
N ILE A 209 1.10 -1.78 -27.69
CA ILE A 209 -0.28 -2.27 -27.79
C ILE A 209 -0.76 -2.12 -29.24
N LEU A 210 -1.15 -3.22 -29.83
CA LEU A 210 -1.70 -3.33 -31.18
C LEU A 210 -3.16 -3.82 -31.12
N GLN A 211 -3.70 -4.16 -32.28
CA GLN A 211 -5.09 -4.66 -32.40
C GLN A 211 -5.27 -6.04 -31.76
N ASN A 212 -4.22 -6.87 -31.77
CA ASN A 212 -4.28 -8.26 -31.32
C ASN A 212 -3.06 -8.71 -30.51
N SER A 213 -2.27 -7.75 -30.02
CA SER A 213 -1.07 -8.03 -29.21
C SER A 213 -0.73 -6.87 -28.28
N ALA A 214 0.05 -7.17 -27.25
CA ALA A 214 0.66 -6.20 -26.34
C ALA A 214 1.96 -6.77 -25.75
N SER A 215 2.90 -5.91 -25.38
CA SER A 215 4.10 -6.27 -24.63
C SER A 215 3.90 -5.90 -23.15
N ILE A 216 4.17 -6.85 -22.26
CA ILE A 216 4.16 -6.65 -20.81
C ILE A 216 5.62 -6.68 -20.34
N SER A 217 6.07 -5.64 -19.66
CA SER A 217 7.44 -5.55 -19.13
C SER A 217 7.42 -5.18 -17.65
N TRP A 218 8.47 -5.57 -16.92
CA TRP A 218 8.60 -5.35 -15.49
C TRP A 218 10.05 -5.22 -15.06
N THR A 219 10.25 -4.80 -13.83
CA THR A 219 11.55 -4.82 -13.14
C THR A 219 11.51 -5.93 -12.08
N ALA A 220 12.54 -6.77 -12.06
CA ALA A 220 12.73 -7.77 -11.03
C ALA A 220 13.29 -7.15 -9.75
N ASP A 221 12.96 -7.75 -8.61
CA ASP A 221 13.75 -7.63 -7.39
C ASP A 221 15.00 -8.54 -7.49
N GLU A 222 16.06 -8.21 -6.75
CA GLU A 222 17.34 -8.94 -6.77
C GLU A 222 17.20 -10.41 -6.35
N THR A 223 16.12 -10.76 -5.65
CA THR A 223 15.87 -12.11 -5.12
C THR A 223 15.19 -13.05 -6.12
N ALA A 224 14.55 -12.53 -7.15
CA ALA A 224 13.77 -13.29 -8.11
C ALA A 224 14.45 -13.35 -9.48
N THR A 225 14.62 -14.57 -10.01
CA THR A 225 15.19 -14.81 -11.34
C THR A 225 14.20 -15.42 -12.32
N ASN A 226 13.03 -15.86 -11.83
CA ASN A 226 11.99 -16.49 -12.62
C ASN A 226 10.65 -15.81 -12.35
N PHE A 227 9.78 -15.78 -13.38
CA PHE A 227 8.50 -15.08 -13.36
C PHE A 227 7.42 -15.87 -14.05
N GLY A 228 6.20 -15.78 -13.55
CA GLY A 228 5.00 -16.23 -14.23
C GLY A 228 4.23 -15.04 -14.81
N VAL A 229 3.51 -15.26 -15.90
CA VAL A 229 2.67 -14.27 -16.58
C VAL A 229 1.33 -14.87 -16.92
N ALA A 230 0.25 -14.17 -16.60
CA ALA A 230 -1.10 -14.53 -17.05
C ALA A 230 -1.86 -13.28 -17.48
N TYR A 231 -2.92 -13.47 -18.27
CA TYR A 231 -3.78 -12.40 -18.72
C TYR A 231 -5.23 -12.86 -18.82
N LYS A 232 -6.16 -11.90 -18.84
CA LYS A 232 -7.58 -12.14 -19.07
C LYS A 232 -8.23 -10.90 -19.66
N LYS A 233 -9.40 -11.06 -20.29
CA LYS A 233 -10.28 -9.90 -20.54
C LYS A 233 -10.81 -9.36 -19.22
N LEU A 234 -11.00 -8.08 -19.13
CA LEU A 234 -11.56 -7.45 -17.91
C LEU A 234 -12.96 -8.01 -17.57
N SER A 235 -13.72 -8.45 -18.59
CA SER A 235 -15.04 -9.06 -18.47
C SER A 235 -15.03 -10.54 -18.04
N GLU A 236 -13.87 -11.19 -18.01
CA GLU A 236 -13.71 -12.62 -17.66
C GLU A 236 -13.21 -12.75 -16.20
N GLU A 237 -13.57 -13.84 -15.54
CA GLU A 237 -13.08 -14.15 -14.19
C GLU A 237 -11.80 -14.97 -14.23
N GLU A 238 -11.68 -15.87 -15.20
CA GLU A 238 -10.57 -16.83 -15.29
C GLU A 238 -9.34 -16.25 -15.98
N TRP A 239 -8.16 -16.58 -15.44
CA TRP A 239 -6.88 -16.18 -16.00
C TRP A 239 -6.34 -17.20 -17.00
N THR A 240 -5.91 -16.73 -18.16
CA THR A 240 -5.14 -17.51 -19.13
C THR A 240 -3.66 -17.39 -18.80
N VAL A 241 -3.00 -18.48 -18.45
CA VAL A 241 -1.55 -18.49 -18.20
C VAL A 241 -0.81 -18.40 -19.53
N ALA A 242 -0.02 -17.34 -19.70
CA ALA A 242 0.83 -17.12 -20.86
C ALA A 242 2.17 -17.84 -20.70
N THR A 243 2.71 -17.88 -19.49
CA THR A 243 3.87 -18.72 -19.10
C THR A 243 3.86 -18.95 -17.61
N GLU A 244 4.21 -20.15 -17.18
CA GLU A 244 4.38 -20.49 -15.77
C GLU A 244 5.80 -20.17 -15.28
N ASN A 245 6.78 -20.03 -16.20
CA ASN A 245 8.17 -19.80 -15.83
C ASN A 245 8.94 -19.15 -16.99
N THR A 246 9.48 -17.96 -16.75
CA THR A 246 10.39 -17.25 -17.66
C THR A 246 11.46 -16.50 -16.88
N THR A 247 12.64 -16.37 -17.44
CA THR A 247 13.72 -15.50 -16.93
C THR A 247 13.73 -14.13 -17.62
N SER A 248 12.90 -13.93 -18.64
CA SER A 248 12.72 -12.64 -19.30
C SER A 248 12.07 -11.63 -18.38
N LEU A 249 12.41 -10.36 -18.54
CA LEU A 249 11.75 -9.22 -17.89
C LEU A 249 10.66 -8.58 -18.78
N TYR A 250 10.25 -9.31 -19.80
CA TYR A 250 9.12 -8.94 -20.66
C TYR A 250 8.46 -10.19 -21.24
N TRP A 251 7.20 -10.03 -21.63
CA TRP A 251 6.43 -11.07 -22.33
C TRP A 251 5.51 -10.44 -23.37
N SER A 252 5.48 -11.03 -24.58
CA SER A 252 4.57 -10.59 -25.63
C SER A 252 3.30 -11.43 -25.63
N LEU A 253 2.17 -10.78 -25.44
CA LEU A 253 0.84 -11.36 -25.58
C LEU A 253 0.40 -11.25 -27.04
N ALA A 254 -0.14 -12.31 -27.61
CA ALA A 254 -0.63 -12.37 -28.97
C ALA A 254 -1.99 -13.09 -29.04
N GLY A 255 -2.73 -12.88 -30.13
CA GLY A 255 -4.05 -13.48 -30.32
C GLY A 255 -5.13 -12.83 -29.47
N LEU A 256 -4.92 -11.58 -29.05
CA LEU A 256 -5.90 -10.79 -28.31
C LEU A 256 -7.02 -10.31 -29.25
N ASP A 257 -8.20 -10.10 -28.71
CA ASP A 257 -9.31 -9.48 -29.43
C ASP A 257 -9.07 -7.96 -29.55
N SER A 258 -9.48 -7.37 -30.68
CA SER A 258 -9.36 -5.93 -30.89
C SER A 258 -10.39 -5.15 -30.06
N TYR A 259 -10.05 -3.90 -29.72
CA TYR A 259 -10.90 -2.97 -28.96
C TYR A 259 -11.46 -3.59 -27.66
N THR A 260 -10.61 -4.30 -26.94
CA THR A 260 -10.99 -5.09 -25.77
C THR A 260 -10.08 -4.73 -24.59
N GLU A 261 -10.67 -4.55 -23.41
CA GLU A 261 -9.95 -4.31 -22.18
C GLU A 261 -9.41 -5.63 -21.60
N TYR A 262 -8.14 -5.60 -21.21
CA TYR A 262 -7.42 -6.71 -20.62
C TYR A 262 -6.77 -6.34 -19.30
N GLN A 263 -6.57 -7.37 -18.48
CA GLN A 263 -5.64 -7.36 -17.36
C GLN A 263 -4.52 -8.34 -17.68
N ALA A 264 -3.29 -7.95 -17.38
CA ALA A 264 -2.17 -8.86 -17.29
C ALA A 264 -1.60 -8.84 -15.88
N LYS A 265 -1.19 -10.02 -15.38
CA LYS A 265 -0.53 -10.16 -14.09
C LYS A 265 0.81 -10.84 -14.24
N VAL A 266 1.75 -10.45 -13.38
CA VAL A 266 3.09 -11.03 -13.28
C VAL A 266 3.39 -11.29 -11.81
N TRP A 267 4.01 -12.45 -11.53
CA TRP A 267 4.51 -12.79 -10.20
C TRP A 267 5.94 -13.28 -10.28
N SER A 268 6.71 -13.02 -9.22
CA SER A 268 8.03 -13.60 -9.03
C SER A 268 7.91 -15.04 -8.53
N ILE A 269 8.83 -15.89 -8.95
CA ILE A 269 8.93 -17.29 -8.52
C ILE A 269 10.21 -17.42 -7.70
N CYS A 270 10.06 -17.72 -6.42
CA CYS A 270 11.16 -17.90 -5.48
C CYS A 270 11.24 -19.37 -5.02
N PRO A 271 12.34 -19.80 -4.36
CA PRO A 271 12.54 -21.21 -4.00
C PRO A 271 11.45 -21.81 -3.09
N GLU A 272 10.89 -21.02 -2.17
CA GLU A 272 9.94 -21.49 -1.16
C GLU A 272 8.48 -21.17 -1.55
N ASP A 273 8.24 -20.05 -2.24
CA ASP A 273 6.88 -19.58 -2.60
C ASP A 273 6.91 -18.61 -3.78
N ASN A 274 5.74 -18.23 -4.26
CA ASN A 274 5.57 -17.19 -5.25
C ASN A 274 5.26 -15.84 -4.58
N SER A 275 5.64 -14.74 -5.22
CA SER A 275 5.22 -13.42 -4.77
C SER A 275 3.71 -13.20 -4.99
N MET A 276 3.21 -12.14 -4.38
CA MET A 276 1.92 -11.58 -4.79
C MET A 276 1.94 -11.16 -6.26
N ASP A 277 0.78 -11.27 -6.91
CA ASP A 277 0.57 -10.80 -8.28
C ASP A 277 0.66 -9.27 -8.37
N LYS A 278 1.36 -8.75 -9.38
CA LYS A 278 1.19 -7.37 -9.84
C LYS A 278 0.35 -7.38 -11.10
N ILE A 279 -0.59 -6.42 -11.18
CA ILE A 279 -1.59 -6.35 -12.26
C ILE A 279 -1.45 -5.03 -12.99
N VAL A 280 -1.55 -5.07 -14.33
CA VAL A 280 -1.65 -3.91 -15.21
C VAL A 280 -2.89 -4.07 -16.12
N ASN A 281 -3.61 -2.97 -16.31
CA ASN A 281 -4.74 -2.89 -17.24
C ASN A 281 -4.27 -2.25 -18.55
N PHE A 282 -4.80 -2.75 -19.67
CA PHE A 282 -4.58 -2.16 -20.98
C PHE A 282 -5.75 -2.45 -21.91
N MET A 283 -5.85 -1.70 -23.01
CA MET A 283 -6.89 -1.87 -24.03
C MET A 283 -6.23 -2.01 -25.40
N THR A 284 -6.60 -3.04 -26.15
CA THR A 284 -6.12 -3.26 -27.52
C THR A 284 -6.70 -2.21 -28.49
N LEU A 285 -5.97 -1.91 -29.55
CA LEU A 285 -6.40 -0.94 -30.54
C LEU A 285 -7.59 -1.46 -31.36
N PRO A 286 -8.47 -0.58 -31.82
CA PRO A 286 -9.58 -0.95 -32.70
C PRO A 286 -9.10 -1.34 -34.10
N THR A 287 -9.86 -2.21 -34.78
CA THR A 287 -9.77 -2.44 -36.23
C THR A 287 -10.69 -1.49 -36.97
N ALA A 288 -10.58 -1.42 -38.30
CA ALA A 288 -11.50 -0.64 -39.14
C ALA A 288 -12.96 -1.09 -38.96
N ASP A 289 -13.19 -2.38 -38.71
CA ASP A 289 -14.53 -2.96 -38.52
C ASP A 289 -15.21 -2.51 -37.23
N ASN A 290 -14.44 -2.10 -36.21
CA ASN A 290 -15.00 -1.58 -34.96
C ASN A 290 -15.70 -0.22 -35.10
N PHE A 291 -15.54 0.45 -36.24
CA PHE A 291 -16.14 1.77 -36.52
C PHE A 291 -17.34 1.73 -37.49
N ILE A 292 -17.74 0.53 -37.96
CA ILE A 292 -18.78 0.37 -38.99
C ILE A 292 -20.08 -0.23 -38.40
N SER A 293 -20.41 0.04 -37.17
CA SER A 293 -21.66 -0.40 -36.55
C SER A 293 -22.62 0.76 -36.26
#